data_10d9457759f44685fe53e35179fea65d
#
_entry.id   10d9457759f44685fe53e35179fea65d
#
_cell.length_a   1.000
_cell.length_b   1.000
_cell.length_c   1.000
_cell.angle_alpha   90.00
_cell.angle_beta   90.00
_cell.angle_gamma   90.00
#
_symmetry.space_group_name_H-M   'P 1'
#
loop_
_entity.id
_entity.type
_entity.pdbx_description
1 polymer ?
#
loop_
_entity_poly.entity_id
_entity_poly.type
_entity_poly.pdbx_seq_one_letter_code
_entity_poly.pdbx_strand_id
1 'polypeptide(L)'
;MEYDVVIIGGGPSGLATAIKLKQLDSNLNVCLLEKASEIGAHILSGNVFETRALDELLPNWRELNSPIKTKVTKEKFLFLGKTKSLSWPTWLLPAVQQNHKNYIISLANLCRWLAEQAEGLGVEIFPGFPASEILYNDDGSVKGVATQDMGIDKEGNKKDSFEPGIELLGKVTVFAEGCRGHLGKQLIEKF
;
A
#
# COMPACT_ATOMS: atom_id res chain seq x y z
N MET A 1 -9.58 19.71 -2.69
CA MET A 1 -8.45 19.77 -1.73
C MET A 1 -7.17 19.80 -2.54
N GLU A 2 -6.14 20.51 -2.08
CA GLU A 2 -4.88 20.66 -2.81
C GLU A 2 -3.71 20.16 -1.96
N TYR A 3 -2.83 19.35 -2.57
CA TYR A 3 -1.67 18.72 -1.96
C TYR A 3 -0.44 18.87 -2.84
N ASP A 4 0.74 18.71 -2.29
CA ASP A 4 1.95 18.55 -3.09
C ASP A 4 1.99 17.16 -3.73
N VAL A 5 1.61 16.12 -2.95
CA VAL A 5 1.57 14.73 -3.42
C VAL A 5 0.28 14.05 -2.98
N VAL A 6 -0.42 13.45 -3.95
CA VAL A 6 -1.58 12.58 -3.74
C VAL A 6 -1.16 11.14 -4.01
N ILE A 7 -1.30 10.24 -3.02
CA ILE A 7 -0.93 8.82 -3.13
C ILE A 7 -2.21 7.98 -3.12
N ILE A 8 -2.36 7.09 -4.10
CA ILE A 8 -3.52 6.19 -4.20
C ILE A 8 -3.09 4.77 -3.83
N GLY A 9 -3.59 4.27 -2.71
CA GLY A 9 -3.37 2.93 -2.18
C GLY A 9 -2.55 2.92 -0.89
N GLY A 10 -3.17 2.45 0.20
CA GLY A 10 -2.60 2.28 1.55
C GLY A 10 -1.85 0.96 1.76
N GLY A 11 -1.27 0.42 0.68
CA GLY A 11 -0.39 -0.74 0.72
C GLY A 11 1.05 -0.38 1.10
N PRO A 12 1.96 -1.38 1.18
CA PRO A 12 3.35 -1.15 1.58
C PRO A 12 4.07 -0.10 0.72
N SER A 13 3.81 -0.08 -0.59
CA SER A 13 4.44 0.87 -1.52
C SER A 13 3.98 2.31 -1.29
N GLY A 14 2.67 2.53 -1.15
CA GLY A 14 2.11 3.87 -0.90
C GLY A 14 2.57 4.43 0.44
N LEU A 15 2.49 3.62 1.50
CA LEU A 15 2.91 4.02 2.84
C LEU A 15 4.43 4.28 2.92
N ALA A 16 5.24 3.43 2.28
CA ALA A 16 6.69 3.66 2.22
C ALA A 16 7.03 4.94 1.44
N THR A 17 6.31 5.23 0.35
CA THR A 17 6.47 6.47 -0.42
C THR A 17 6.10 7.68 0.46
N ALA A 18 4.96 7.64 1.15
CA ALA A 18 4.51 8.72 2.02
C ALA A 18 5.53 9.03 3.13
N ILE A 19 6.00 8.00 3.83
CA ILE A 19 7.02 8.12 4.88
C ILE A 19 8.30 8.72 4.30
N LYS A 20 8.78 8.20 3.15
CA LYS A 20 10.02 8.67 2.55
C LYS A 20 9.96 10.12 2.09
N LEU A 21 8.84 10.55 1.51
CA LEU A 21 8.62 11.94 1.14
C LEU A 21 8.72 12.88 2.35
N LYS A 22 8.04 12.54 3.43
CA LYS A 22 8.05 13.35 4.67
C LYS A 22 9.42 13.33 5.37
N GLN A 23 10.22 12.27 5.21
CA GLN A 23 11.60 12.23 5.68
C GLN A 23 12.53 13.14 4.87
N LEU A 24 12.27 13.29 3.55
CA LEU A 24 13.07 14.12 2.67
C LEU A 24 12.72 15.61 2.81
N ASP A 25 11.43 15.90 2.94
CA ASP A 25 10.94 17.25 3.20
C ASP A 25 9.67 17.18 4.08
N SER A 26 9.80 17.58 5.32
CA SER A 26 8.70 17.59 6.30
C SER A 26 7.59 18.61 5.97
N ASN A 27 7.87 19.62 5.11
CA ASN A 27 6.90 20.64 4.73
C ASN A 27 5.97 20.20 3.60
N LEU A 28 6.28 19.10 2.89
CA LEU A 28 5.39 18.58 1.86
C LEU A 28 4.01 18.26 2.42
N ASN A 29 2.97 18.75 1.75
CA ASN A 29 1.60 18.38 2.03
C ASN A 29 1.26 17.08 1.27
N VAL A 30 1.18 15.98 2.00
CA VAL A 30 1.01 14.64 1.44
C VAL A 30 -0.27 14.02 1.92
N CYS A 31 -1.12 13.56 1.01
CA CYS A 31 -2.28 12.73 1.36
C CYS A 31 -2.20 11.34 0.72
N LEU A 32 -2.85 10.38 1.38
CA LEU A 32 -2.95 8.99 0.93
C LEU A 32 -4.40 8.53 1.00
N LEU A 33 -4.93 8.05 -0.13
CA LEU A 33 -6.26 7.47 -0.25
C LEU A 33 -6.20 5.95 -0.15
N GLU A 34 -7.10 5.36 0.60
CA GLU A 34 -7.29 3.91 0.66
C GLU A 34 -8.78 3.57 0.47
N LYS A 35 -9.07 2.64 -0.44
CA LYS A 35 -10.46 2.22 -0.74
C LYS A 35 -11.12 1.41 0.37
N ALA A 36 -10.33 0.69 1.15
CA ALA A 36 -10.82 -0.06 2.30
C ALA A 36 -11.19 0.88 3.45
N SER A 37 -12.15 0.48 4.27
CA SER A 37 -12.60 1.25 5.45
C SER A 37 -11.49 1.46 6.50
N GLU A 38 -10.42 0.68 6.43
CA GLU A 38 -9.21 0.82 7.25
C GLU A 38 -7.98 0.32 6.48
N ILE A 39 -6.81 0.83 6.84
CA ILE A 39 -5.55 0.35 6.26
C ILE A 39 -5.36 -1.14 6.56
N GLY A 40 -5.01 -1.90 5.53
CA GLY A 40 -4.71 -3.32 5.65
C GLY A 40 -5.93 -4.26 5.54
N ALA A 41 -7.16 -3.76 5.46
CA ALA A 41 -8.36 -4.62 5.41
C ALA A 41 -8.43 -5.52 4.17
N HIS A 42 -7.88 -5.07 3.04
CA HIS A 42 -7.85 -5.84 1.78
C HIS A 42 -6.51 -6.54 1.53
N ILE A 43 -5.63 -6.59 2.51
CA ILE A 43 -4.30 -7.19 2.39
C ILE A 43 -4.29 -8.60 2.95
N LEU A 44 -3.80 -9.55 2.14
CA LEU A 44 -3.59 -10.93 2.60
C LEU A 44 -2.52 -10.97 3.69
N SER A 45 -2.75 -11.87 4.66
CA SER A 45 -1.84 -12.12 5.78
C SER A 45 -1.04 -13.41 5.56
N GLY A 46 0.04 -13.58 6.33
CA GLY A 46 0.82 -14.81 6.38
C GLY A 46 1.87 -14.91 5.28
N ASN A 47 2.66 -13.88 5.08
CA ASN A 47 3.80 -13.90 4.19
C ASN A 47 5.14 -13.91 4.93
N VAL A 48 6.17 -14.30 4.19
CA VAL A 48 7.57 -14.17 4.60
C VAL A 48 8.06 -12.80 4.15
N PHE A 49 8.68 -12.07 5.05
CA PHE A 49 9.10 -10.69 4.88
C PHE A 49 10.61 -10.54 5.06
N GLU A 50 11.27 -9.99 4.05
CA GLU A 50 12.67 -9.55 4.10
C GLU A 50 12.73 -8.11 4.59
N THR A 51 13.50 -7.83 5.64
CA THR A 51 13.49 -6.53 6.30
C THR A 51 14.34 -5.46 5.63
N ARG A 52 15.13 -5.77 4.60
CA ARG A 52 16.08 -4.83 3.97
C ARG A 52 15.45 -3.48 3.64
N ALA A 53 14.33 -3.47 2.93
CA ALA A 53 13.67 -2.22 2.57
C ALA A 53 13.16 -1.43 3.80
N LEU A 54 12.73 -2.14 4.84
CA LEU A 54 12.32 -1.51 6.09
C LEU A 54 13.52 -1.01 6.91
N ASP A 55 14.64 -1.75 6.92
CA ASP A 55 15.89 -1.32 7.55
C ASP A 55 16.43 -0.01 6.92
N GLU A 56 16.19 0.19 5.59
CA GLU A 56 16.55 1.42 4.88
C GLU A 56 15.53 2.57 5.15
N LEU A 57 14.24 2.26 5.21
CA LEU A 57 13.19 3.26 5.40
C LEU A 57 13.12 3.76 6.84
N LEU A 58 13.12 2.84 7.80
CA LEU A 58 12.98 3.09 9.24
C LEU A 58 14.04 2.26 10.01
N PRO A 59 15.32 2.69 10.06
CA PRO A 59 16.41 1.90 10.66
C PRO A 59 16.16 1.47 12.11
N ASN A 60 15.39 2.25 12.84
CA ASN A 60 15.00 2.04 14.24
C ASN A 60 13.67 1.29 14.43
N TRP A 61 13.10 0.64 13.38
CA TRP A 61 11.80 -0.03 13.44
C TRP A 61 11.67 -1.06 14.56
N ARG A 62 12.79 -1.64 15.02
CA ARG A 62 12.80 -2.62 16.11
C ARG A 62 12.47 -1.98 17.47
N GLU A 63 12.75 -0.69 17.62
CA GLU A 63 12.50 0.10 18.82
C GLU A 63 11.10 0.74 18.81
N LEU A 64 10.48 0.86 17.62
CA LEU A 64 9.17 1.48 17.41
C LEU A 64 7.98 0.52 17.58
N ASN A 65 8.13 -0.52 18.40
CA ASN A 65 7.08 -1.51 18.66
C ASN A 65 6.43 -2.11 17.39
N SER A 66 7.24 -2.38 16.38
CA SER A 66 6.76 -2.96 15.11
C SER A 66 6.09 -4.33 15.30
N PRO A 67 5.16 -4.74 14.43
CA PRO A 67 4.52 -6.06 14.49
C PRO A 67 5.41 -7.20 14.01
N ILE A 68 6.65 -6.94 13.62
CA ILE A 68 7.60 -7.92 13.07
C ILE A 68 8.35 -8.60 14.22
N LYS A 69 7.85 -9.74 14.70
CA LYS A 69 8.41 -10.42 15.88
C LYS A 69 8.86 -11.86 15.62
N THR A 70 8.26 -12.54 14.64
CA THR A 70 8.45 -13.98 14.41
C THR A 70 9.50 -14.24 13.33
N LYS A 71 10.71 -14.60 13.72
CA LYS A 71 11.78 -15.01 12.79
C LYS A 71 11.48 -16.38 12.18
N VAL A 72 11.88 -16.57 10.92
CA VAL A 72 11.90 -17.88 10.28
C VAL A 72 12.99 -18.73 10.95
N THR A 73 12.60 -19.81 11.62
CA THR A 73 13.51 -20.73 12.31
C THR A 73 13.74 -22.03 11.53
N LYS A 74 12.78 -22.42 10.68
CA LYS A 74 12.85 -23.61 9.82
C LYS A 74 12.14 -23.35 8.51
N GLU A 75 12.71 -23.88 7.44
CA GLU A 75 12.09 -23.88 6.12
C GLU A 75 12.25 -25.26 5.46
N LYS A 76 11.33 -25.58 4.55
CA LYS A 76 11.37 -26.78 3.73
C LYS A 76 11.01 -26.43 2.31
N PHE A 77 11.78 -26.94 1.37
CA PHE A 77 11.42 -26.89 -0.04
C PHE A 77 11.00 -28.30 -0.48
N LEU A 78 9.78 -28.42 -1.00
CA LEU A 78 9.17 -29.71 -1.33
C LEU A 78 8.71 -29.73 -2.79
N PHE A 79 9.10 -30.75 -3.53
CA PHE A 79 8.45 -31.11 -4.79
C PHE A 79 7.26 -32.01 -4.47
N LEU A 80 6.06 -31.58 -4.83
CA LEU A 80 4.82 -32.30 -4.54
C LEU A 80 4.38 -33.11 -5.76
N GLY A 81 4.23 -34.42 -5.59
CA GLY A 81 3.54 -35.32 -6.51
C GLY A 81 2.09 -35.54 -6.06
N LYS A 82 1.37 -36.43 -6.76
CA LYS A 82 -0.04 -36.74 -6.42
C LYS A 82 -0.19 -37.37 -5.02
N THR A 83 0.75 -38.19 -4.59
CA THR A 83 0.66 -38.95 -3.33
C THR A 83 1.95 -38.91 -2.50
N LYS A 84 3.02 -38.32 -3.00
CA LYS A 84 4.34 -38.27 -2.36
C LYS A 84 4.96 -36.87 -2.47
N SER A 85 5.88 -36.56 -1.58
CA SER A 85 6.70 -35.34 -1.65
C SER A 85 8.18 -35.70 -1.58
N LEU A 86 9.00 -34.97 -2.31
CA LEU A 86 10.47 -35.04 -2.25
C LEU A 86 10.96 -33.74 -1.62
N SER A 87 11.72 -33.86 -0.52
CA SER A 87 12.37 -32.72 0.13
C SER A 87 13.67 -32.39 -0.57
N TRP A 88 13.85 -31.11 -0.92
CA TRP A 88 15.11 -30.60 -1.47
C TRP A 88 15.89 -29.86 -0.38
N PRO A 89 17.22 -30.02 -0.29
CA PRO A 89 18.05 -29.30 0.68
C PRO A 89 18.00 -27.78 0.44
N THR A 90 17.55 -27.02 1.43
CA THR A 90 17.36 -25.56 1.29
C THR A 90 18.66 -24.80 1.07
N TRP A 91 19.80 -25.32 1.56
CA TRP A 91 21.13 -24.73 1.34
C TRP A 91 21.62 -24.78 -0.13
N LEU A 92 21.02 -25.65 -0.96
CA LEU A 92 21.26 -25.70 -2.42
C LEU A 92 20.39 -24.73 -3.22
N LEU A 93 19.44 -24.05 -2.57
CA LEU A 93 18.61 -23.07 -3.23
C LEU A 93 19.38 -21.77 -3.45
N PRO A 94 19.03 -21.00 -4.52
CA PRO A 94 19.54 -19.65 -4.69
C PRO A 94 19.25 -18.78 -3.45
N ALA A 95 20.13 -17.84 -3.13
CA ALA A 95 20.02 -17.00 -1.93
C ALA A 95 18.66 -16.28 -1.81
N VAL A 96 18.07 -15.88 -2.94
CA VAL A 96 16.75 -15.24 -3.01
C VAL A 96 15.59 -16.14 -2.58
N GLN A 97 15.78 -17.45 -2.52
CA GLN A 97 14.79 -18.42 -2.06
C GLN A 97 15.03 -18.90 -0.63
N GLN A 98 16.11 -18.45 0.00
CA GLN A 98 16.46 -18.80 1.38
C GLN A 98 15.85 -17.79 2.35
N ASN A 99 15.10 -18.28 3.35
CA ASN A 99 14.32 -17.42 4.25
C ASN A 99 14.86 -17.35 5.69
N HIS A 100 16.02 -17.91 5.97
CA HIS A 100 16.55 -18.04 7.35
C HIS A 100 16.82 -16.71 8.07
N LYS A 101 16.85 -15.57 7.35
CA LYS A 101 16.99 -14.21 7.92
C LYS A 101 15.69 -13.43 7.94
N ASN A 102 14.62 -13.99 7.36
CA ASN A 102 13.36 -13.33 7.15
C ASN A 102 12.41 -13.54 8.35
N TYR A 103 11.27 -12.87 8.29
CA TYR A 103 10.24 -12.93 9.32
C TYR A 103 8.92 -13.42 8.72
N ILE A 104 8.14 -14.12 9.54
CA ILE A 104 6.74 -14.44 9.22
C ILE A 104 5.88 -13.32 9.80
N ILE A 105 5.09 -12.66 8.96
CA ILE A 105 4.31 -11.50 9.35
C ILE A 105 2.87 -11.56 8.85
N SER A 106 2.01 -10.74 9.46
CA SER A 106 0.79 -10.24 8.85
C SER A 106 1.10 -8.94 8.12
N LEU A 107 1.00 -8.95 6.79
CA LEU A 107 1.25 -7.75 6.00
C LEU A 107 0.23 -6.65 6.29
N ALA A 108 -1.02 -7.02 6.62
CA ALA A 108 -2.04 -6.09 7.07
C ALA A 108 -1.61 -5.33 8.34
N ASN A 109 -1.08 -6.06 9.33
CA ASN A 109 -0.59 -5.42 10.57
C ASN A 109 0.63 -4.54 10.31
N LEU A 110 1.52 -4.94 9.40
CA LEU A 110 2.63 -4.10 8.99
C LEU A 110 2.15 -2.80 8.35
N CYS A 111 1.15 -2.86 7.46
CA CYS A 111 0.60 -1.66 6.82
C CYS A 111 -0.08 -0.73 7.84
N ARG A 112 -0.85 -1.26 8.81
CA ARG A 112 -1.42 -0.44 9.88
C ARG A 112 -0.34 0.29 10.67
N TRP A 113 0.70 -0.43 11.05
CA TRP A 113 1.82 0.16 11.78
C TRP A 113 2.58 1.21 10.93
N LEU A 114 2.79 0.96 9.63
CA LEU A 114 3.38 1.96 8.72
C LEU A 114 2.49 3.19 8.56
N ALA A 115 1.17 3.02 8.58
CA ALA A 115 0.23 4.15 8.55
C ALA A 115 0.38 5.02 9.81
N GLU A 116 0.48 4.42 10.99
CA GLU A 116 0.76 5.15 12.24
C GLU A 116 2.08 5.95 12.14
N GLN A 117 3.13 5.36 11.53
CA GLN A 117 4.39 6.09 11.31
C GLN A 117 4.23 7.24 10.32
N ALA A 118 3.47 7.04 9.23
CA ALA A 118 3.20 8.09 8.23
C ALA A 118 2.39 9.25 8.82
N GLU A 119 1.32 8.95 9.58
CA GLU A 119 0.50 9.95 10.30
C GLU A 119 1.34 10.72 11.32
N GLY A 120 2.22 10.02 12.05
CA GLY A 120 3.17 10.65 12.97
C GLY A 120 4.14 11.64 12.31
N LEU A 121 4.37 11.51 11.01
CA LEU A 121 5.15 12.45 10.17
C LEU A 121 4.27 13.53 9.52
N GLY A 122 2.96 13.54 9.76
CA GLY A 122 2.02 14.51 9.21
C GLY A 122 1.51 14.16 7.79
N VAL A 123 1.41 12.88 7.44
CA VAL A 123 0.68 12.43 6.25
C VAL A 123 -0.80 12.36 6.59
N GLU A 124 -1.66 12.91 5.73
CA GLU A 124 -3.10 12.78 5.86
C GLU A 124 -3.55 11.46 5.18
N ILE A 125 -4.12 10.53 5.96
CA ILE A 125 -4.59 9.25 5.45
C ILE A 125 -6.11 9.22 5.44
N PHE A 126 -6.71 8.91 4.29
CA PHE A 126 -8.16 8.84 4.06
C PHE A 126 -8.59 7.40 3.75
N PRO A 127 -8.87 6.57 4.77
CA PRO A 127 -9.45 5.26 4.56
C PRO A 127 -10.94 5.38 4.22
N GLY A 128 -11.46 4.47 3.39
CA GLY A 128 -12.85 4.50 2.93
C GLY A 128 -13.11 5.41 1.72
N PHE A 129 -12.07 6.04 1.16
CA PHE A 129 -12.19 6.94 0.01
C PHE A 129 -11.55 6.32 -1.25
N PRO A 130 -12.31 5.56 -2.04
CA PRO A 130 -11.80 5.00 -3.29
C PRO A 130 -11.62 6.11 -4.34
N ALA A 131 -10.41 6.25 -4.85
CA ALA A 131 -10.18 7.04 -6.05
C ALA A 131 -10.84 6.33 -7.25
N SER A 132 -11.71 7.03 -8.00
CA SER A 132 -12.51 6.46 -9.08
C SER A 132 -12.18 7.02 -10.45
N GLU A 133 -11.66 8.23 -10.51
CA GLU A 133 -11.36 8.94 -11.75
C GLU A 133 -10.03 9.67 -11.67
N ILE A 134 -9.30 9.71 -12.79
CA ILE A 134 -8.08 10.49 -12.93
C ILE A 134 -8.44 11.84 -13.55
N LEU A 135 -8.07 12.91 -12.89
CA LEU A 135 -8.27 14.27 -13.37
C LEU A 135 -7.05 14.72 -14.18
N TYR A 136 -7.30 15.38 -15.29
CA TYR A 136 -6.26 15.85 -16.20
C TYR A 136 -6.32 17.36 -16.38
N ASN A 137 -5.17 17.95 -16.61
CA ASN A 137 -5.03 19.32 -17.10
C ASN A 137 -5.33 19.38 -18.61
N ASP A 138 -5.49 20.59 -19.14
CA ASP A 138 -5.76 20.82 -20.58
C ASP A 138 -4.61 20.31 -21.47
N ASP A 139 -3.39 20.26 -20.95
CA ASP A 139 -2.20 19.70 -21.63
C ASP A 139 -2.12 18.18 -21.57
N GLY A 140 -3.08 17.52 -20.90
CA GLY A 140 -3.15 16.07 -20.74
C GLY A 140 -2.34 15.51 -19.57
N SER A 141 -1.61 16.33 -18.83
CA SER A 141 -0.92 15.89 -17.62
C SER A 141 -1.92 15.56 -16.49
N VAL A 142 -1.52 14.66 -15.57
CA VAL A 142 -2.36 14.31 -14.42
C VAL A 142 -2.42 15.47 -13.44
N LYS A 143 -3.64 15.90 -13.10
CA LYS A 143 -3.94 16.98 -12.16
C LYS A 143 -4.21 16.45 -10.75
N GLY A 144 -4.67 15.21 -10.63
CA GLY A 144 -5.10 14.61 -9.39
C GLY A 144 -6.09 13.48 -9.63
N VAL A 145 -6.92 13.21 -8.64
CA VAL A 145 -7.99 12.19 -8.72
C VAL A 145 -9.29 12.71 -8.10
N ALA A 146 -10.41 12.13 -8.54
CA ALA A 146 -11.70 12.26 -7.87
C ALA A 146 -12.07 10.97 -7.14
N THR A 147 -12.70 11.09 -5.97
CA THR A 147 -13.30 9.96 -5.27
C THR A 147 -14.70 9.69 -5.82
N GLN A 148 -15.22 8.51 -5.59
CA GLN A 148 -16.58 8.16 -5.99
C GLN A 148 -17.60 8.82 -5.05
N ASP A 149 -18.77 9.17 -5.60
CA ASP A 149 -19.94 9.53 -4.80
C ASP A 149 -20.29 8.38 -3.84
N MET A 150 -20.57 8.73 -2.60
CA MET A 150 -20.96 7.78 -1.55
C MET A 150 -22.50 7.80 -1.36
N GLY A 151 -23.05 6.72 -0.79
CA GLY A 151 -24.49 6.68 -0.50
C GLY A 151 -25.41 6.63 -1.72
N ILE A 152 -24.98 6.00 -2.81
CA ILE A 152 -25.80 5.68 -3.99
C ILE A 152 -26.26 4.23 -3.87
N ASP A 153 -27.54 3.95 -4.19
CA ASP A 153 -28.08 2.59 -4.26
C ASP A 153 -27.71 1.90 -5.59
N LYS A 154 -28.12 0.64 -5.74
CA LYS A 154 -27.81 -0.15 -6.94
C LYS A 154 -28.53 0.34 -8.19
N GLU A 155 -29.60 1.09 -8.01
CA GLU A 155 -30.44 1.70 -9.05
C GLU A 155 -29.94 3.12 -9.42
N GLY A 156 -28.93 3.65 -8.72
CA GLY A 156 -28.34 4.97 -8.97
C GLY A 156 -29.01 6.11 -8.20
N ASN A 157 -29.91 5.84 -7.26
CA ASN A 157 -30.59 6.89 -6.47
C ASN A 157 -29.75 7.27 -5.25
N LYS A 158 -29.82 8.53 -4.87
CA LYS A 158 -29.17 9.06 -3.68
C LYS A 158 -29.92 8.63 -2.43
N LYS A 159 -29.22 8.03 -1.46
CA LYS A 159 -29.71 7.71 -0.13
C LYS A 159 -29.62 8.93 0.79
N ASP A 160 -30.18 8.86 1.99
CA ASP A 160 -30.05 9.90 3.02
C ASP A 160 -28.58 10.12 3.43
N SER A 161 -27.72 9.10 3.23
CA SER A 161 -26.26 9.13 3.46
C SER A 161 -25.45 9.52 2.21
N PHE A 162 -26.07 10.21 1.24
CA PHE A 162 -25.36 10.65 0.04
C PHE A 162 -24.32 11.72 0.38
N GLU A 163 -23.10 11.47 -0.03
CA GLU A 163 -21.99 12.41 -0.01
C GLU A 163 -21.37 12.47 -1.40
N PRO A 164 -21.22 13.67 -2.01
CA PRO A 164 -20.59 13.79 -3.31
C PRO A 164 -19.10 13.43 -3.22
N GLY A 165 -18.57 12.85 -4.29
CA GLY A 165 -17.13 12.64 -4.43
C GLY A 165 -16.37 13.97 -4.34
N ILE A 166 -15.15 13.88 -3.88
CA ILE A 166 -14.24 15.03 -3.74
C ILE A 166 -13.07 14.92 -4.72
N GLU A 167 -12.64 16.07 -5.23
CA GLU A 167 -11.42 16.19 -6.03
C GLU A 167 -10.22 16.44 -5.12
N LEU A 168 -9.18 15.61 -5.28
CA LEU A 168 -7.89 15.80 -4.64
C LEU A 168 -6.89 16.15 -5.74
N LEU A 169 -6.43 17.37 -5.73
CA LEU A 169 -5.49 17.93 -6.68
C LEU A 169 -4.07 17.80 -6.11
N GLY A 170 -3.12 17.41 -6.94
CA GLY A 170 -1.73 17.26 -6.52
C GLY A 170 -0.75 17.69 -7.60
N LYS A 171 0.37 18.29 -7.20
CA LYS A 171 1.47 18.55 -8.12
C LYS A 171 2.04 17.24 -8.68
N VAL A 172 1.99 16.18 -7.87
CA VAL A 172 2.38 14.81 -8.25
C VAL A 172 1.31 13.84 -7.74
N THR A 173 0.92 12.87 -8.58
CA THR A 173 0.02 11.78 -8.20
C THR A 173 0.75 10.45 -8.30
N VAL A 174 0.76 9.68 -7.22
CA VAL A 174 1.43 8.37 -7.12
C VAL A 174 0.38 7.26 -7.09
N PHE A 175 0.38 6.40 -8.11
CA PHE A 175 -0.53 5.25 -8.19
C PHE A 175 0.13 4.01 -7.57
N ALA A 176 -0.21 3.72 -6.32
CA ALA A 176 0.30 2.61 -5.52
C ALA A 176 -0.77 1.52 -5.29
N GLU A 177 -1.66 1.32 -6.26
CA GLU A 177 -2.84 0.44 -6.20
C GLU A 177 -2.52 -1.06 -6.28
N GLY A 178 -1.24 -1.43 -6.38
CA GLY A 178 -0.80 -2.81 -6.58
C GLY A 178 -0.93 -3.30 -8.04
N CYS A 179 -0.70 -4.59 -8.25
CA CYS A 179 -0.59 -5.18 -9.59
C CYS A 179 -1.91 -5.21 -10.40
N ARG A 180 -3.05 -4.92 -9.78
CA ARG A 180 -4.38 -4.89 -10.42
C ARG A 180 -5.08 -3.55 -10.21
N GLY A 181 -4.31 -2.47 -10.09
CA GLY A 181 -4.83 -1.13 -9.93
C GLY A 181 -5.82 -0.75 -11.02
N HIS A 182 -6.92 -0.12 -10.65
CA HIS A 182 -7.95 0.29 -11.60
C HIS A 182 -7.52 1.52 -12.40
N LEU A 183 -7.06 2.55 -11.71
CA LEU A 183 -6.62 3.80 -12.34
C LEU A 183 -5.29 3.62 -13.08
N GLY A 184 -4.39 2.79 -12.56
CA GLY A 184 -3.13 2.46 -13.23
C GLY A 184 -3.33 1.83 -14.61
N LYS A 185 -4.41 1.06 -14.82
CA LYS A 185 -4.75 0.53 -16.15
C LYS A 185 -5.19 1.63 -17.11
N GLN A 186 -6.01 2.58 -16.64
CA GLN A 186 -6.45 3.73 -17.44
C GLN A 186 -5.25 4.58 -17.88
N LEU A 187 -4.25 4.76 -16.99
CA LEU A 187 -3.01 5.46 -17.36
C LEU A 187 -2.23 4.74 -18.45
N ILE A 188 -2.04 3.41 -18.33
CA ILE A 188 -1.32 2.60 -19.33
C ILE A 188 -2.03 2.62 -20.70
N GLU A 189 -3.35 2.70 -20.72
CA GLU A 189 -4.13 2.82 -21.96
C GLU A 189 -4.04 4.21 -22.60
N LYS A 190 -3.76 5.23 -21.81
CA LYS A 190 -3.68 6.62 -22.28
C LYS A 190 -2.28 7.02 -22.74
N PHE A 191 -1.24 6.49 -22.11
CA PHE A 191 0.16 6.82 -22.32
C PHE A 191 0.98 5.60 -22.79
#